data_40fa9c0dc93563b9806dfeed42fd4537
#
_entry.id   40fa9c0dc93563b9806dfeed42fd4537
#
_cell.length_a   1.000
_cell.length_b   1.000
_cell.length_c   1.000
_cell.angle_alpha   90.00
_cell.angle_beta   90.00
_cell.angle_gamma   90.00
#
_symmetry.space_group_name_H-M   'P 1'
#
loop_
_entity.id
_entity.type
_entity.pdbx_description
1 polymer ?
#
loop_
_entity_poly.entity_id
_entity_poly.type
_entity_poly.pdbx_seq_one_letter_code
_entity_poly.pdbx_strand_id
1 'polypeptide(L)'
;MEERIWNRIVKYTELQGTSGQEHAVRKAFREDLTPLVDEVVQNGLGGIYGIRHNENADAPRIMIGAHMDEVGFIVTQITPRGMLVVDPVGGWNPYTVSAQRFTLFTRDNQYPVVSSAVSPHFLREGGVNGAPKIQDILFDGGFTSADEAISFGVHPGDFIVPAVKTEMLANGKRVVSKSWDNRFGLVTILNALENLQGVALPNTLMMGANVQEEVGLRGVG
;
A
#
# COMPACT_ATOMS: atom_id res chain seq x y z
N MET A 1 -18.58 15.44 1.68
CA MET A 1 -18.09 14.36 0.80
C MET A 1 -19.24 13.38 0.65
N GLU A 2 -19.52 12.91 -0.55
CA GLU A 2 -20.54 11.88 -0.79
C GLU A 2 -20.15 10.58 -0.09
N GLU A 3 -21.13 9.88 0.49
CA GLU A 3 -20.90 8.62 1.22
C GLU A 3 -20.25 7.54 0.36
N ARG A 4 -20.65 7.45 -0.91
CA ARG A 4 -20.05 6.52 -1.89
C ARG A 4 -18.55 6.76 -2.07
N ILE A 5 -18.12 8.02 -2.20
CA ILE A 5 -16.71 8.39 -2.36
C ILE A 5 -15.95 8.09 -1.06
N TRP A 6 -16.54 8.39 0.08
CA TRP A 6 -15.96 8.07 1.38
C TRP A 6 -15.71 6.57 1.55
N ASN A 7 -16.71 5.75 1.28
CA ASN A 7 -16.61 4.30 1.40
C ASN A 7 -15.54 3.72 0.45
N ARG A 8 -15.42 4.29 -0.75
CA ARG A 8 -14.36 3.92 -1.70
C ARG A 8 -12.96 4.32 -1.19
N ILE A 9 -12.82 5.52 -0.63
CA ILE A 9 -11.55 5.95 0.00
C ILE A 9 -11.16 4.96 1.10
N VAL A 10 -12.06 4.67 2.05
CA VAL A 10 -11.81 3.72 3.15
C VAL A 10 -11.43 2.34 2.59
N LYS A 11 -12.22 1.80 1.63
CA LYS A 11 -11.95 0.52 0.97
C LYS A 11 -10.51 0.44 0.46
N TYR A 12 -10.08 1.42 -0.35
CA TYR A 12 -8.78 1.35 -1.00
C TYR A 12 -7.60 1.66 -0.09
N THR A 13 -7.75 2.60 0.82
CA THR A 13 -6.65 3.00 1.70
C THR A 13 -6.40 1.99 2.83
N GLU A 14 -7.39 1.19 3.23
CA GLU A 14 -7.22 0.18 4.28
C GLU A 14 -6.79 -1.20 3.76
N LEU A 15 -6.96 -1.47 2.45
CA LEU A 15 -6.39 -2.68 1.85
C LEU A 15 -4.87 -2.67 1.97
N GLN A 16 -4.31 -3.82 2.38
CA GLN A 16 -2.87 -4.01 2.36
C GLN A 16 -2.39 -4.30 0.93
N GLY A 17 -1.16 -3.90 0.62
CA GLY A 17 -0.54 -4.18 -0.67
C GLY A 17 0.78 -3.44 -0.81
N THR A 18 1.85 -3.97 -0.22
CA THR A 18 3.21 -3.54 -0.49
C THR A 18 3.63 -3.96 -1.89
N SER A 19 4.72 -3.37 -2.40
CA SER A 19 5.27 -3.72 -3.73
C SER A 19 5.48 -5.23 -3.86
N GLY A 20 4.87 -5.82 -4.89
CA GLY A 20 4.86 -7.27 -5.13
C GLY A 20 3.73 -8.04 -4.45
N GLN A 21 2.95 -7.40 -3.57
CA GLN A 21 1.83 -8.01 -2.83
C GLN A 21 0.49 -7.27 -3.06
N GLU A 22 0.33 -6.66 -4.21
CA GLU A 22 -0.84 -5.82 -4.55
C GLU A 22 -2.10 -6.63 -4.89
N HIS A 23 -2.09 -7.94 -4.74
CA HIS A 23 -3.18 -8.82 -5.22
C HIS A 23 -4.56 -8.48 -4.64
N ALA A 24 -4.65 -8.07 -3.36
CA ALA A 24 -5.92 -7.69 -2.73
C ALA A 24 -6.46 -6.40 -3.34
N VAL A 25 -5.58 -5.41 -3.57
CA VAL A 25 -5.94 -4.14 -4.19
C VAL A 25 -6.33 -4.33 -5.65
N ARG A 26 -5.55 -5.12 -6.40
CA ARG A 26 -5.83 -5.43 -7.80
C ARG A 26 -7.17 -6.14 -7.98
N LYS A 27 -7.48 -7.09 -7.09
CA LYS A 27 -8.78 -7.77 -7.10
C LYS A 27 -9.92 -6.78 -6.91
N ALA A 28 -9.85 -5.96 -5.87
CA ALA A 28 -10.87 -4.95 -5.59
C ALA A 28 -11.00 -3.93 -6.74
N PHE A 29 -9.86 -3.49 -7.29
CA PHE A 29 -9.85 -2.53 -8.40
C PHE A 29 -10.41 -3.12 -9.68
N ARG A 30 -10.12 -4.39 -10.00
CA ARG A 30 -10.71 -5.10 -11.13
C ARG A 30 -12.23 -5.17 -11.02
N GLU A 31 -12.74 -5.53 -9.83
CA GLU A 31 -14.17 -5.63 -9.57
C GLU A 31 -14.90 -4.30 -9.81
N ASP A 32 -14.32 -3.19 -9.30
CA ASP A 32 -14.89 -1.85 -9.44
C ASP A 32 -14.70 -1.26 -10.86
N LEU A 33 -13.62 -1.62 -11.56
CA LEU A 33 -13.25 -1.10 -12.87
C LEU A 33 -14.07 -1.75 -14.00
N THR A 34 -14.28 -3.08 -13.92
CA THR A 34 -14.89 -3.87 -15.00
C THR A 34 -16.23 -3.31 -15.50
N PRO A 35 -17.17 -2.85 -14.65
CA PRO A 35 -18.45 -2.33 -15.14
C PRO A 35 -18.37 -0.94 -15.78
N LEU A 36 -17.21 -0.28 -15.75
CA LEU A 36 -17.03 1.12 -16.16
C LEU A 36 -16.33 1.25 -17.52
N VAL A 37 -15.85 0.16 -18.09
CA VAL A 37 -14.99 0.14 -19.29
C VAL A 37 -15.40 -0.96 -20.27
N ASP A 38 -14.94 -0.85 -21.51
CA ASP A 38 -15.26 -1.83 -22.57
C ASP A 38 -14.38 -3.07 -22.45
N GLU A 39 -13.14 -2.90 -21.99
CA GLU A 39 -12.15 -3.97 -21.87
C GLU A 39 -11.27 -3.76 -20.64
N VAL A 40 -10.84 -4.86 -19.99
CA VAL A 40 -9.86 -4.84 -18.89
C VAL A 40 -8.67 -5.68 -19.30
N VAL A 41 -7.49 -5.05 -19.34
CA VAL A 41 -6.21 -5.69 -19.63
C VAL A 41 -5.33 -5.74 -18.39
N GLN A 42 -4.49 -6.76 -18.31
CA GLN A 42 -3.49 -6.89 -17.25
C GLN A 42 -2.14 -7.24 -17.87
N ASN A 43 -1.08 -6.54 -17.44
CA ASN A 43 0.27 -6.87 -17.88
C ASN A 43 0.90 -7.98 -17.05
N GLY A 44 2.08 -8.44 -17.46
CA GLY A 44 2.78 -9.57 -16.83
C GLY A 44 3.24 -9.32 -15.39
N LEU A 45 3.44 -8.07 -14.97
CA LEU A 45 3.77 -7.70 -13.58
C LEU A 45 2.55 -7.57 -12.69
N GLY A 46 1.36 -7.43 -13.29
CA GLY A 46 0.11 -7.31 -12.56
C GLY A 46 -0.52 -5.92 -12.59
N GLY A 47 0.02 -4.97 -13.35
CA GLY A 47 -0.65 -3.70 -13.65
C GLY A 47 -1.97 -3.96 -14.38
N ILE A 48 -3.04 -3.24 -14.05
CA ILE A 48 -4.39 -3.45 -14.57
C ILE A 48 -4.98 -2.16 -15.10
N TYR A 49 -5.54 -2.21 -16.31
CA TYR A 49 -6.09 -1.06 -17.01
C TYR A 49 -7.44 -1.38 -17.61
N GLY A 50 -8.37 -0.44 -17.49
CA GLY A 50 -9.61 -0.40 -18.22
C GLY A 50 -9.48 0.46 -19.47
N ILE A 51 -10.04 -0.01 -20.57
CA ILE A 51 -10.02 0.67 -21.86
C ILE A 51 -11.44 1.04 -22.24
N ARG A 52 -11.64 2.30 -22.62
CA ARG A 52 -12.82 2.77 -23.34
C ARG A 52 -12.40 3.10 -24.77
N HIS A 53 -12.87 2.30 -25.70
CA HIS A 53 -12.51 2.43 -27.11
C HIS A 53 -13.22 3.64 -27.74
N ASN A 54 -12.51 4.34 -28.62
CA ASN A 54 -13.15 5.23 -29.58
C ASN A 54 -13.54 4.42 -30.82
N GLU A 55 -14.69 4.76 -31.45
CA GLU A 55 -15.13 4.12 -32.70
C GLU A 55 -14.15 4.34 -33.86
N ASN A 56 -13.43 5.47 -33.86
CA ASN A 56 -12.35 5.73 -34.80
C ASN A 56 -11.05 5.10 -34.29
N ALA A 57 -10.54 4.10 -34.99
CA ALA A 57 -9.30 3.40 -34.64
C ALA A 57 -8.06 4.32 -34.64
N ASP A 58 -8.09 5.42 -35.42
CA ASP A 58 -7.01 6.41 -35.51
C ASP A 58 -7.13 7.51 -34.45
N ALA A 59 -8.14 7.46 -33.56
CA ALA A 59 -8.28 8.44 -32.50
C ALA A 59 -7.07 8.42 -31.56
N PRO A 60 -6.67 9.57 -31.04
CA PRO A 60 -5.56 9.64 -30.06
C PRO A 60 -5.83 8.71 -28.86
N ARG A 61 -4.76 8.14 -28.32
CA ARG A 61 -4.83 7.32 -27.09
C ARG A 61 -4.32 8.14 -25.90
N ILE A 62 -5.09 8.17 -24.84
CA ILE A 62 -4.73 8.81 -23.57
C ILE A 62 -4.63 7.72 -22.51
N MET A 63 -3.50 7.69 -21.80
CA MET A 63 -3.27 6.81 -20.68
C MET A 63 -3.18 7.62 -19.38
N ILE A 64 -3.93 7.20 -18.37
CA ILE A 64 -3.89 7.76 -17.01
C ILE A 64 -3.70 6.60 -16.05
N GLY A 65 -2.64 6.69 -15.24
CA GLY A 65 -2.30 5.65 -14.27
C GLY A 65 -2.09 6.19 -12.87
N ALA A 66 -2.35 5.33 -11.90
CA ALA A 66 -1.93 5.45 -10.52
C ALA A 66 -1.19 4.17 -10.13
N HIS A 67 -0.68 4.04 -8.87
CA HIS A 67 -0.10 2.78 -8.44
C HIS A 67 -0.87 2.16 -7.28
N MET A 68 -0.80 0.82 -7.19
CA MET A 68 -1.50 0.04 -6.18
C MET A 68 -0.70 -0.20 -4.93
N ASP A 69 0.62 -0.18 -5.04
CA ASP A 69 1.49 -0.51 -3.91
C ASP A 69 1.59 0.65 -2.90
N GLU A 70 1.97 0.28 -1.71
CA GLU A 70 2.26 1.16 -0.59
C GLU A 70 3.61 0.81 0.01
N VAL A 71 4.26 1.76 0.65
CA VAL A 71 5.47 1.54 1.43
C VAL A 71 5.20 0.62 2.63
N GLY A 72 6.17 -0.22 2.97
CA GLY A 72 6.08 -1.14 4.10
C GLY A 72 7.43 -1.71 4.46
N PHE A 73 7.41 -2.88 5.06
CA PHE A 73 8.62 -3.62 5.42
C PHE A 73 8.44 -5.10 5.05
N ILE A 74 9.56 -5.77 4.81
CA ILE A 74 9.61 -7.23 4.66
C ILE A 74 10.41 -7.82 5.82
N VAL A 75 9.88 -8.86 6.46
CA VAL A 75 10.59 -9.60 7.50
C VAL A 75 11.77 -10.33 6.85
N THR A 76 12.97 -10.10 7.36
CA THR A 76 14.19 -10.75 6.88
C THR A 76 14.71 -11.81 7.85
N GLN A 77 14.44 -11.62 9.14
CA GLN A 77 14.90 -12.55 10.18
C GLN A 77 13.98 -12.47 11.41
N ILE A 78 13.87 -13.59 12.14
CA ILE A 78 13.26 -13.66 13.47
C ILE A 78 14.40 -13.90 14.47
N THR A 79 14.52 -13.03 15.46
CA THR A 79 15.54 -13.19 16.51
C THR A 79 15.20 -14.34 17.45
N PRO A 80 16.17 -14.92 18.21
CA PRO A 80 15.87 -15.96 19.20
C PRO A 80 14.84 -15.56 20.25
N ARG A 81 14.62 -14.24 20.45
CA ARG A 81 13.60 -13.69 21.37
C ARG A 81 12.27 -13.37 20.72
N GLY A 82 12.05 -13.79 19.46
CA GLY A 82 10.80 -13.56 18.74
C GLY A 82 10.63 -12.16 18.12
N MET A 83 11.64 -11.28 18.22
CA MET A 83 11.59 -9.97 17.55
C MET A 83 11.84 -10.13 16.07
N LEU A 84 11.20 -9.29 15.24
CA LEU A 84 11.32 -9.32 13.80
C LEU A 84 12.34 -8.28 13.34
N VAL A 85 13.29 -8.70 12.53
CA VAL A 85 14.21 -7.85 11.77
C VAL A 85 13.61 -7.63 10.40
N VAL A 86 13.68 -6.41 9.89
CA VAL A 86 13.03 -6.05 8.64
C VAL A 86 13.94 -5.26 7.72
N ASP A 87 13.65 -5.32 6.42
CA ASP A 87 14.11 -4.36 5.43
C ASP A 87 12.95 -3.50 4.92
N PRO A 88 13.20 -2.22 4.57
CA PRO A 88 12.18 -1.36 4.02
C PRO A 88 11.79 -1.77 2.61
N VAL A 89 10.50 -1.67 2.32
CA VAL A 89 9.93 -1.74 0.97
C VAL A 89 9.42 -0.34 0.65
N GLY A 90 10.05 0.33 -0.32
CA GLY A 90 9.84 1.74 -0.61
C GLY A 90 10.64 2.70 0.28
N GLY A 91 10.39 3.99 0.13
CA GLY A 91 11.12 5.04 0.83
C GLY A 91 10.60 5.33 2.24
N TRP A 92 11.46 5.27 3.25
CA TRP A 92 11.10 5.56 4.63
C TRP A 92 11.99 6.63 5.27
N ASN A 93 11.37 7.53 6.02
CA ASN A 93 12.07 8.37 6.97
C ASN A 93 12.26 7.59 8.29
N PRO A 94 13.48 7.20 8.68
CA PRO A 94 13.70 6.36 9.86
C PRO A 94 13.21 6.99 11.16
N TYR A 95 13.13 8.30 11.26
CA TYR A 95 12.58 8.98 12.43
C TYR A 95 11.09 8.75 12.65
N THR A 96 10.34 8.44 11.57
CA THR A 96 8.89 8.21 11.66
C THR A 96 8.52 6.74 11.85
N VAL A 97 9.51 5.84 11.87
CA VAL A 97 9.27 4.39 12.02
C VAL A 97 9.17 3.98 13.49
N SER A 98 9.99 4.59 14.36
CA SER A 98 10.09 4.20 15.78
C SER A 98 8.81 4.46 16.56
N ALA A 99 8.47 3.54 17.47
CA ALA A 99 7.32 3.62 18.37
C ALA A 99 5.95 3.74 17.66
N GLN A 100 5.83 3.17 16.48
CA GLN A 100 4.58 3.15 15.70
C GLN A 100 3.91 1.78 15.73
N ARG A 101 2.61 1.78 15.44
CA ARG A 101 1.82 0.55 15.28
C ARG A 101 1.79 0.15 13.81
N PHE A 102 1.98 -1.15 13.59
CA PHE A 102 1.93 -1.77 12.27
C PHE A 102 1.10 -3.05 12.31
N THR A 103 0.81 -3.59 11.15
CA THR A 103 0.19 -4.90 10.98
C THR A 103 1.15 -5.79 10.20
N LEU A 104 1.49 -6.93 10.78
CA LEU A 104 2.20 -8.02 10.11
C LEU A 104 1.18 -8.88 9.37
N PHE A 105 1.45 -9.17 8.11
CA PHE A 105 0.67 -10.08 7.28
C PHE A 105 1.51 -11.33 7.01
N THR A 106 1.02 -12.46 7.47
CA THR A 106 1.52 -13.78 7.13
C THR A 106 0.65 -14.36 6.01
N ARG A 107 0.96 -15.56 5.56
CA ARG A 107 0.18 -16.24 4.52
C ARG A 107 -1.31 -16.35 4.88
N ASP A 108 -1.62 -16.68 6.13
CA ASP A 108 -2.98 -17.04 6.55
C ASP A 108 -3.57 -16.10 7.62
N ASN A 109 -2.75 -15.26 8.24
CA ASN A 109 -3.14 -14.45 9.38
C ASN A 109 -2.56 -13.04 9.33
N GLN A 110 -3.07 -12.19 10.22
CA GLN A 110 -2.53 -10.86 10.45
C GLN A 110 -2.40 -10.61 11.96
N TYR A 111 -1.32 -9.92 12.36
CA TYR A 111 -1.02 -9.64 13.75
C TYR A 111 -0.63 -8.18 13.94
N PRO A 112 -1.07 -7.53 15.05
CA PRO A 112 -0.56 -6.22 15.40
C PRO A 112 0.91 -6.36 15.83
N VAL A 113 1.75 -5.44 15.36
CA VAL A 113 3.14 -5.34 15.76
C VAL A 113 3.48 -3.89 16.08
N VAL A 114 4.50 -3.68 16.92
CA VAL A 114 4.98 -2.37 17.31
C VAL A 114 6.48 -2.27 16.99
N SER A 115 6.89 -1.18 16.33
CA SER A 115 8.30 -0.91 16.11
C SER A 115 8.97 -0.43 17.39
N SER A 116 10.18 -0.92 17.66
CA SER A 116 10.96 -0.53 18.84
C SER A 116 11.44 0.94 18.75
N ALA A 117 11.77 1.50 19.90
CA ALA A 117 12.40 2.81 20.01
C ALA A 117 13.57 2.75 21.02
N VAL A 118 14.59 3.56 20.76
CA VAL A 118 15.69 3.70 21.72
C VAL A 118 15.21 4.51 22.92
N SER A 119 15.45 4.00 24.12
CA SER A 119 15.12 4.71 25.36
C SER A 119 15.82 6.08 25.43
N PRO A 120 15.11 7.15 25.87
CA PRO A 120 15.71 8.47 26.05
C PRO A 120 16.94 8.49 26.95
N HIS A 121 17.06 7.54 27.89
CA HIS A 121 18.23 7.43 28.75
C HIS A 121 19.51 7.13 27.96
N PHE A 122 19.44 6.21 27.00
CA PHE A 122 20.58 5.89 26.14
C PHE A 122 20.92 7.00 25.16
N LEU A 123 19.96 7.83 24.77
CA LEU A 123 20.20 9.00 23.91
C LEU A 123 20.97 10.10 24.64
N ARG A 124 20.74 10.28 25.96
CA ARG A 124 21.37 11.31 26.77
C ARG A 124 22.87 11.04 27.09
N GLU A 125 23.26 9.78 27.10
CA GLU A 125 24.63 9.35 27.39
C GLU A 125 25.55 9.41 26.16
N GLY A 126 25.09 10.03 25.05
CA GLY A 126 25.89 10.16 23.83
C GLY A 126 26.03 8.85 23.03
N GLY A 127 25.24 7.83 23.37
CA GLY A 127 25.38 6.51 22.81
C GLY A 127 24.82 6.34 21.37
N VAL A 128 24.02 7.29 20.86
CA VAL A 128 23.47 7.23 19.48
C VAL A 128 23.53 8.62 18.87
N ASN A 129 24.56 8.85 18.06
CA ASN A 129 24.68 10.05 17.25
C ASN A 129 24.17 9.76 15.83
N GLY A 130 23.09 10.45 15.41
CA GLY A 130 22.55 10.38 14.06
C GLY A 130 21.15 9.78 13.96
N ALA A 131 20.65 9.68 12.74
CA ALA A 131 19.36 9.03 12.46
C ALA A 131 19.44 7.54 12.76
N PRO A 132 18.41 6.94 13.37
CA PRO A 132 18.35 5.49 13.53
C PRO A 132 18.41 4.83 12.15
N LYS A 133 19.08 3.71 12.02
CA LYS A 133 19.00 2.88 10.82
C LYS A 133 17.73 2.02 10.93
N ILE A 134 17.01 1.86 9.86
CA ILE A 134 15.77 1.05 9.85
C ILE A 134 16.07 -0.39 10.27
N GLN A 135 17.20 -0.95 9.83
CA GLN A 135 17.65 -2.29 10.17
C GLN A 135 17.93 -2.51 11.66
N ASP A 136 18.14 -1.42 12.43
CA ASP A 136 18.33 -1.48 13.88
C ASP A 136 16.98 -1.39 14.63
N ILE A 137 15.88 -1.09 13.94
CA ILE A 137 14.54 -1.01 14.51
C ILE A 137 13.90 -2.38 14.45
N LEU A 138 13.71 -3.02 15.60
CA LEU A 138 13.05 -4.31 15.69
C LEU A 138 11.53 -4.11 15.77
N PHE A 139 10.78 -5.07 15.23
CA PHE A 139 9.34 -5.11 15.36
C PHE A 139 8.92 -6.21 16.34
N ASP A 140 8.05 -5.85 17.28
CA ASP A 140 7.56 -6.71 18.35
C ASP A 140 6.11 -7.13 18.06
N GLY A 141 5.89 -8.41 17.84
CA GLY A 141 4.57 -9.03 17.69
C GLY A 141 4.08 -9.73 18.96
N GLY A 142 4.82 -9.58 20.08
CA GLY A 142 4.49 -10.24 21.36
C GLY A 142 4.99 -11.68 21.47
N PHE A 143 5.80 -12.15 20.51
CA PHE A 143 6.39 -13.49 20.54
C PHE A 143 7.56 -13.55 21.53
N THR A 144 7.66 -14.65 22.28
CA THR A 144 8.71 -14.86 23.30
C THR A 144 9.92 -15.64 22.76
N SER A 145 9.78 -16.27 21.59
CA SER A 145 10.84 -17.00 20.91
C SER A 145 10.61 -17.04 19.39
N ALA A 146 11.68 -17.39 18.63
CA ALA A 146 11.57 -17.64 17.20
C ALA A 146 10.61 -18.80 16.89
N ASP A 147 10.67 -19.87 17.67
CA ASP A 147 9.82 -21.04 17.47
C ASP A 147 8.34 -20.69 17.69
N GLU A 148 8.05 -19.84 18.67
CA GLU A 148 6.69 -19.35 18.89
C GLU A 148 6.22 -18.53 17.68
N ALA A 149 6.99 -17.55 17.22
CA ALA A 149 6.64 -16.76 16.03
C ALA A 149 6.37 -17.65 14.81
N ILE A 150 7.22 -18.66 14.57
CA ILE A 150 7.05 -19.64 13.49
C ILE A 150 5.77 -20.44 13.69
N SER A 151 5.42 -20.83 14.92
CA SER A 151 4.18 -21.56 15.20
C SER A 151 2.92 -20.75 14.93
N PHE A 152 3.01 -19.41 14.97
CA PHE A 152 1.99 -18.46 14.52
C PHE A 152 1.99 -18.20 13.01
N GLY A 153 2.85 -18.87 12.25
CA GLY A 153 2.97 -18.76 10.80
C GLY A 153 3.81 -17.59 10.31
N VAL A 154 4.62 -16.98 11.20
CA VAL A 154 5.51 -15.88 10.82
C VAL A 154 6.79 -16.42 10.19
N HIS A 155 7.16 -15.91 9.03
CA HIS A 155 8.35 -16.33 8.28
C HIS A 155 9.08 -15.12 7.66
N PRO A 156 10.38 -15.24 7.39
CA PRO A 156 11.03 -14.33 6.47
C PRO A 156 10.30 -14.29 5.13
N GLY A 157 10.08 -13.07 4.62
CA GLY A 157 9.26 -12.81 3.44
C GLY A 157 7.85 -12.30 3.74
N ASP A 158 7.40 -12.34 4.99
CA ASP A 158 6.15 -11.72 5.41
C ASP A 158 6.24 -10.20 5.41
N PHE A 159 5.11 -9.52 5.24
CA PHE A 159 5.06 -8.08 5.09
C PHE A 159 4.47 -7.37 6.31
N ILE A 160 4.97 -6.16 6.55
CA ILE A 160 4.50 -5.30 7.63
C ILE A 160 4.12 -3.94 7.01
N VAL A 161 2.91 -3.46 7.31
CA VAL A 161 2.42 -2.16 6.84
C VAL A 161 1.90 -1.31 8.00
N PRO A 162 1.85 0.03 7.87
CA PRO A 162 1.30 0.90 8.91
C PRO A 162 -0.13 0.51 9.30
N ALA A 163 -0.41 0.50 10.61
CA ALA A 163 -1.75 0.24 11.15
C ALA A 163 -2.50 1.55 11.38
N VAL A 164 -2.77 2.29 10.30
CA VAL A 164 -3.50 3.56 10.33
C VAL A 164 -4.87 3.37 9.69
N LYS A 165 -5.93 3.66 10.46
CA LYS A 165 -7.28 3.70 9.93
C LYS A 165 -7.55 4.99 9.18
N THR A 166 -8.48 4.91 8.25
CA THR A 166 -8.94 6.06 7.50
C THR A 166 -10.00 6.81 8.29
N GLU A 167 -9.67 8.02 8.70
CA GLU A 167 -10.51 8.82 9.58
C GLU A 167 -10.62 10.26 9.08
N MET A 168 -11.81 10.84 9.29
CA MET A 168 -12.04 12.27 9.07
C MET A 168 -11.48 13.06 10.26
N LEU A 169 -10.66 14.08 9.98
CA LEU A 169 -10.17 14.96 11.03
C LEU A 169 -11.27 15.90 11.55
N ALA A 170 -11.05 16.49 12.73
CA ALA A 170 -12.03 17.18 13.54
C ALA A 170 -12.90 18.21 12.79
N ASN A 171 -12.37 18.89 11.79
CA ASN A 171 -13.13 19.89 11.03
C ASN A 171 -13.96 19.32 9.85
N GLY A 172 -13.93 17.99 9.63
CA GLY A 172 -14.64 17.32 8.56
C GLY A 172 -14.16 17.63 7.13
N LYS A 173 -13.00 18.28 6.98
CA LYS A 173 -12.47 18.73 5.69
C LYS A 173 -11.19 18.04 5.26
N ARG A 174 -10.59 17.25 6.14
CA ARG A 174 -9.34 16.54 5.88
C ARG A 174 -9.44 15.10 6.37
N VAL A 175 -8.72 14.23 5.70
CA VAL A 175 -8.68 12.80 5.97
C VAL A 175 -7.26 12.41 6.34
N VAL A 176 -7.11 11.58 7.35
CA VAL A 176 -5.87 10.85 7.65
C VAL A 176 -6.04 9.40 7.22
N SER A 177 -5.01 8.84 6.61
CA SER A 177 -4.97 7.44 6.21
C SER A 177 -3.53 6.99 5.94
N LYS A 178 -3.28 5.68 5.93
CA LYS A 178 -2.12 5.11 5.27
C LYS A 178 -2.33 5.10 3.75
N SER A 179 -1.28 4.77 3.00
CA SER A 179 -1.31 4.51 1.55
C SER A 179 -2.10 5.54 0.72
N TRP A 180 -2.17 6.80 1.18
CA TRP A 180 -2.78 7.88 0.45
C TRP A 180 -2.11 8.06 -0.91
N ASP A 181 -0.81 7.92 -0.94
CA ASP A 181 0.03 7.69 -2.10
C ASP A 181 0.06 6.18 -2.40
N ASN A 182 -0.51 5.65 -3.50
CA ASN A 182 -1.31 6.43 -4.46
C ASN A 182 -2.73 5.85 -4.59
N ARG A 183 -3.31 5.32 -3.50
CA ARG A 183 -4.69 4.81 -3.49
C ARG A 183 -5.72 5.90 -3.79
N PHE A 184 -5.38 7.16 -3.49
CA PHE A 184 -6.17 8.31 -3.91
C PHE A 184 -6.31 8.36 -5.44
N GLY A 185 -5.25 8.06 -6.18
CA GLY A 185 -5.27 7.98 -7.64
C GLY A 185 -6.25 6.91 -8.14
N LEU A 186 -6.30 5.73 -7.50
CA LEU A 186 -7.26 4.67 -7.83
C LEU A 186 -8.71 5.13 -7.66
N VAL A 187 -9.00 5.78 -6.54
CA VAL A 187 -10.33 6.34 -6.26
C VAL A 187 -10.71 7.39 -7.28
N THR A 188 -9.76 8.26 -7.65
CA THR A 188 -9.95 9.31 -8.65
C THR A 188 -10.25 8.72 -10.03
N ILE A 189 -9.51 7.69 -10.45
CA ILE A 189 -9.71 6.99 -11.73
C ILE A 189 -11.14 6.40 -11.80
N LEU A 190 -11.56 5.68 -10.77
CA LEU A 190 -12.90 5.08 -10.73
C LEU A 190 -14.01 6.13 -10.77
N ASN A 191 -13.86 7.22 -10.00
CA ASN A 191 -14.84 8.31 -10.02
C ASN A 191 -14.87 9.05 -11.37
N ALA A 192 -13.71 9.23 -12.01
CA ALA A 192 -13.65 9.84 -13.34
C ALA A 192 -14.35 8.96 -14.37
N LEU A 193 -14.11 7.65 -14.39
CA LEU A 193 -14.76 6.71 -15.29
C LEU A 193 -16.29 6.66 -15.08
N GLU A 194 -16.77 6.71 -13.85
CA GLU A 194 -18.20 6.82 -13.55
C GLU A 194 -18.81 8.10 -14.14
N ASN A 195 -18.14 9.24 -13.95
CA ASN A 195 -18.61 10.53 -14.48
C ASN A 195 -18.59 10.59 -16.01
N LEU A 196 -17.79 9.76 -16.65
CA LEU A 196 -17.67 9.67 -18.11
C LEU A 196 -18.67 8.67 -18.73
N GLN A 197 -19.49 7.98 -17.91
CA GLN A 197 -20.50 7.06 -18.47
C GLN A 197 -21.49 7.80 -19.37
N GLY A 198 -21.75 7.25 -20.57
CA GLY A 198 -22.61 7.87 -21.57
C GLY A 198 -22.02 9.09 -22.30
N VAL A 199 -20.77 9.48 -21.99
CA VAL A 199 -20.10 10.57 -22.68
C VAL A 199 -19.30 10.02 -23.85
N ALA A 200 -19.54 10.55 -25.06
CA ALA A 200 -18.72 10.28 -26.24
C ALA A 200 -17.35 10.96 -26.08
N LEU A 201 -16.28 10.17 -26.16
CA LEU A 201 -14.92 10.65 -26.01
C LEU A 201 -14.25 10.82 -27.38
N PRO A 202 -13.44 11.89 -27.60
CA PRO A 202 -12.71 12.09 -28.86
C PRO A 202 -11.47 11.19 -29.00
N ASN A 203 -11.19 10.37 -27.98
CA ASN A 203 -9.99 9.54 -27.87
C ASN A 203 -10.31 8.16 -27.31
N THR A 204 -9.44 7.18 -27.54
CA THR A 204 -9.41 5.95 -26.76
C THR A 204 -8.78 6.27 -25.40
N LEU A 205 -9.48 5.94 -24.34
CA LEU A 205 -9.04 6.22 -22.96
C LEU A 205 -8.62 4.91 -22.25
N MET A 206 -7.39 4.87 -21.77
CA MET A 206 -6.86 3.79 -20.94
C MET A 206 -6.61 4.34 -19.54
N MET A 207 -7.31 3.82 -18.53
CA MET A 207 -7.16 4.25 -17.14
C MET A 207 -6.97 3.05 -16.23
N GLY A 208 -5.97 3.13 -15.33
CA GLY A 208 -5.70 1.96 -14.50
C GLY A 208 -4.63 2.16 -13.44
N ALA A 209 -4.10 1.03 -12.99
CA ALA A 209 -3.23 0.98 -11.85
C ALA A 209 -1.99 0.13 -12.11
N ASN A 210 -0.84 0.71 -11.82
CA ASN A 210 0.47 0.07 -11.84
C ASN A 210 0.76 -0.68 -10.54
N VAL A 211 1.82 -1.46 -10.56
CA VAL A 211 2.40 -2.18 -9.42
C VAL A 211 3.86 -1.78 -9.24
N GLN A 212 4.41 -2.00 -8.03
CA GLN A 212 5.84 -1.86 -7.73
C GLN A 212 6.41 -0.48 -8.11
N GLU A 213 5.63 0.57 -7.91
CA GLU A 213 6.07 1.95 -8.12
C GLU A 213 7.13 2.34 -7.09
N GLU A 214 6.87 2.03 -5.82
CA GLU A 214 7.69 2.40 -4.65
C GLU A 214 9.09 1.77 -4.64
N VAL A 215 9.32 0.77 -5.49
CA VAL A 215 10.63 0.10 -5.64
C VAL A 215 11.26 0.36 -7.02
N GLY A 216 10.97 1.51 -7.62
CA GLY A 216 11.63 2.03 -8.82
C GLY A 216 10.80 1.96 -10.08
N LEU A 217 9.51 2.32 -10.01
CA LEU A 217 8.61 2.50 -11.17
C LEU A 217 8.46 1.25 -12.07
N ARG A 218 8.63 0.05 -11.53
CA ARG A 218 8.77 -1.18 -12.33
C ARG A 218 7.53 -1.54 -13.14
N GLY A 219 6.36 -1.16 -12.68
CA GLY A 219 5.09 -1.47 -13.33
C GLY A 219 4.67 -0.46 -14.42
N VAL A 220 5.47 0.56 -14.70
CA VAL A 220 5.13 1.65 -15.64
C VAL A 220 5.64 1.39 -17.04
N GLY A 221 6.51 0.40 -17.26
CA GLY A 221 7.10 0.04 -18.55
C GLY A 221 6.29 -0.94 -19.38
#